data_78bd3694c9c6d38c78d3cf72ae471c88
#
_entry.id   78bd3694c9c6d38c78d3cf72ae471c88
#
_cell.length_a   1.000
_cell.length_b   1.000
_cell.length_c   1.000
_cell.angle_alpha   90.00
_cell.angle_beta   90.00
_cell.angle_gamma   90.00
#
_symmetry.space_group_name_H-M   'P 1'
#
loop_
_entity.id
_entity.type
_entity.pdbx_description
1 polymer ?
#
loop_
_entity_poly.entity_id
_entity_poly.type
_entity_poly.pdbx_seq_one_letter_code
_entity_poly.pdbx_strand_id
1 'polypeptide(L)'
;MDRERFIAEIEACSGMMYRVAWSILRNDADCEDALQEAALKAWEKRGKLRDERYFRTWITRILINACYDTQRRRRRTVPLDEVPERVAASAPDPALALALAALPDQLRLPLVLCYSEGMSYEEAADALRIPVSTLRGRIHRGKDQLRKELDAE
;
A
#
# COMPACT_ATOMS: atom_id res chain seq x y z
N MET A 1 -5.68 19.95 11.99
CA MET A 1 -5.02 20.14 10.68
C MET A 1 -5.92 20.96 9.80
N ASP A 2 -5.44 22.07 9.27
CA ASP A 2 -6.23 22.90 8.37
C ASP A 2 -6.21 22.36 6.94
N ARG A 3 -7.01 22.99 6.06
CA ARG A 3 -7.15 22.52 4.69
C ARG A 3 -5.84 22.56 3.89
N GLU A 4 -5.08 23.64 4.02
CA GLU A 4 -3.83 23.80 3.27
C GLU A 4 -2.80 22.76 3.69
N ARG A 5 -2.67 22.54 4.98
CA ARG A 5 -1.76 21.54 5.53
C ARG A 5 -2.17 20.13 5.09
N PHE A 6 -3.47 19.84 5.12
CA PHE A 6 -3.99 18.54 4.70
C PHE A 6 -3.67 18.27 3.23
N ILE A 7 -3.94 19.25 2.36
CA ILE A 7 -3.65 19.10 0.92
C ILE A 7 -2.15 18.86 0.71
N ALA A 8 -1.29 19.61 1.38
CA ALA A 8 0.15 19.45 1.26
C ALA A 8 0.59 18.05 1.69
N GLU A 9 0.03 17.52 2.77
CA GLU A 9 0.37 16.17 3.26
C GLU A 9 -0.12 15.08 2.31
N ILE A 10 -1.34 15.23 1.75
CA ILE A 10 -1.87 14.28 0.75
C ILE A 10 -0.99 14.29 -0.50
N GLU A 11 -0.61 15.47 -0.98
CA GLU A 11 0.25 15.57 -2.17
C GLU A 11 1.62 14.92 -1.92
N ALA A 12 2.19 15.14 -0.73
CA ALA A 12 3.47 14.53 -0.37
C ALA A 12 3.38 13.01 -0.31
N CYS A 13 2.22 12.46 0.05
CA CYS A 13 2.02 11.02 0.16
C CYS A 13 1.46 10.37 -1.11
N SER A 14 1.11 11.14 -2.14
CA SER A 14 0.37 10.63 -3.29
C SER A 14 1.08 9.52 -4.05
N GLY A 15 2.39 9.61 -4.21
CA GLY A 15 3.19 8.57 -4.86
C GLY A 15 3.16 7.25 -4.10
N MET A 16 3.39 7.31 -2.80
CA MET A 16 3.33 6.16 -1.90
C MET A 16 1.92 5.55 -1.93
N MET A 17 0.89 6.39 -1.83
CA MET A 17 -0.50 5.93 -1.84
C MET A 17 -0.80 5.16 -3.12
N TYR A 18 -0.37 5.67 -4.26
CA TYR A 18 -0.61 4.99 -5.54
C TYR A 18 0.11 3.64 -5.61
N ARG A 19 1.37 3.58 -5.20
CA ARG A 19 2.15 2.32 -5.21
C ARG A 19 1.53 1.27 -4.30
N VAL A 20 1.08 1.67 -3.11
CA VAL A 20 0.40 0.75 -2.17
C VAL A 20 -0.92 0.27 -2.77
N ALA A 21 -1.72 1.17 -3.32
CA ALA A 21 -2.98 0.81 -3.96
C ALA A 21 -2.75 -0.14 -5.14
N TRP A 22 -1.74 0.13 -5.96
CA TRP A 22 -1.38 -0.72 -7.09
C TRP A 22 -1.01 -2.14 -6.62
N SER A 23 -0.31 -2.27 -5.51
CA SER A 23 0.06 -3.58 -4.99
C SER A 23 -1.14 -4.44 -4.61
N ILE A 24 -2.29 -3.81 -4.36
CA ILE A 24 -3.53 -4.51 -4.01
C ILE A 24 -4.45 -4.67 -5.23
N LEU A 25 -4.66 -3.60 -5.98
CA LEU A 25 -5.72 -3.53 -6.98
C LEU A 25 -5.27 -3.84 -8.41
N ARG A 26 -4.05 -3.48 -8.77
CA ARG A 26 -3.44 -3.71 -10.09
C ARG A 26 -4.28 -3.23 -11.27
N ASN A 27 -5.01 -2.17 -11.06
CA ASN A 27 -5.85 -1.54 -12.07
C ASN A 27 -5.83 -0.04 -11.83
N ASP A 28 -5.49 0.74 -12.84
CA ASP A 28 -5.30 2.18 -12.67
C ASP A 28 -6.59 2.88 -12.25
N ALA A 29 -7.71 2.55 -12.87
CA ALA A 29 -9.00 3.16 -12.52
C ALA A 29 -9.40 2.86 -11.07
N ASP A 30 -9.21 1.62 -10.63
CA ASP A 30 -9.52 1.22 -9.27
C ASP A 30 -8.59 1.91 -8.27
N CYS A 31 -7.29 2.08 -8.61
CA CYS A 31 -6.36 2.81 -7.77
C CYS A 31 -6.77 4.26 -7.61
N GLU A 32 -7.14 4.93 -8.70
CA GLU A 32 -7.59 6.34 -8.63
C GLU A 32 -8.85 6.47 -7.76
N ASP A 33 -9.80 5.56 -7.92
CA ASP A 33 -11.02 5.53 -7.10
C ASP A 33 -10.70 5.36 -5.61
N ALA A 34 -9.80 4.44 -5.29
CA ALA A 34 -9.41 4.17 -3.91
C ALA A 34 -8.66 5.37 -3.30
N LEU A 35 -7.81 6.03 -4.08
CA LEU A 35 -7.11 7.23 -3.62
C LEU A 35 -8.09 8.36 -3.30
N GLN A 36 -9.07 8.60 -4.17
CA GLN A 36 -10.08 9.61 -3.94
C GLN A 36 -10.90 9.30 -2.69
N GLU A 37 -11.36 8.06 -2.57
CA GLU A 37 -12.12 7.62 -1.39
C GLU A 37 -11.32 7.79 -0.11
N ALA A 38 -10.05 7.40 -0.12
CA ALA A 38 -9.17 7.54 1.03
C ALA A 38 -8.98 9.00 1.42
N ALA A 39 -8.77 9.89 0.43
CA ALA A 39 -8.61 11.31 0.67
C ALA A 39 -9.86 11.93 1.30
N LEU A 40 -11.04 11.57 0.81
CA LEU A 40 -12.31 12.06 1.35
C LEU A 40 -12.52 11.58 2.79
N LYS A 41 -12.30 10.30 3.04
CA LYS A 41 -12.43 9.72 4.39
C LYS A 41 -11.42 10.35 5.36
N ALA A 42 -10.20 10.57 4.90
CA ALA A 42 -9.17 11.21 5.71
C ALA A 42 -9.55 12.64 6.06
N TRP A 43 -10.09 13.39 5.11
CA TRP A 43 -10.56 14.74 5.37
C TRP A 43 -11.66 14.75 6.44
N GLU A 44 -12.64 13.87 6.30
CA GLU A 44 -13.73 13.75 7.27
C GLU A 44 -13.23 13.39 8.67
N LYS A 45 -12.21 12.56 8.74
CA LYS A 45 -11.67 12.04 10.00
C LYS A 45 -10.42 12.77 10.49
N ARG A 46 -10.06 13.89 9.87
CA ARG A 46 -8.81 14.59 10.20
C ARG A 46 -8.68 14.97 11.67
N GLY A 47 -9.81 15.22 12.33
CA GLY A 47 -9.82 15.54 13.75
C GLY A 47 -9.39 14.37 14.65
N LYS A 48 -9.38 13.16 14.13
CA LYS A 48 -8.94 11.98 14.88
C LYS A 48 -7.43 11.78 14.84
N LEU A 49 -6.75 12.47 13.94
CA LEU A 49 -5.30 12.45 13.87
C LEU A 49 -4.76 13.40 14.94
N ARG A 50 -4.22 12.86 16.01
CA ARG A 50 -3.75 13.64 17.15
C ARG A 50 -2.37 14.24 16.94
N ASP A 51 -1.53 13.57 16.13
CA ASP A 51 -0.15 14.00 15.88
C ASP A 51 0.09 13.92 14.37
N GLU A 52 0.36 15.09 13.77
CA GLU A 52 0.55 15.19 12.32
C GLU A 52 1.79 14.42 11.82
N ARG A 53 2.74 14.12 12.71
CA ARG A 53 3.90 13.31 12.35
C ARG A 53 3.52 11.89 11.94
N TYR A 54 2.37 11.40 12.38
CA TYR A 54 1.86 10.07 12.03
C TYR A 54 0.90 10.08 10.85
N PHE A 55 0.83 11.19 10.11
CA PHE A 55 -0.06 11.31 8.96
C PHE A 55 0.16 10.19 7.95
N ARG A 56 1.40 9.90 7.61
CA ARG A 56 1.74 8.89 6.62
C ARG A 56 1.20 7.50 6.99
N THR A 57 1.40 7.07 8.21
CA THR A 57 0.89 5.79 8.71
C THR A 57 -0.64 5.80 8.76
N TRP A 58 -1.21 6.88 9.22
CA TRP A 58 -2.65 7.05 9.35
C TRP A 58 -3.35 7.01 7.99
N ILE A 59 -2.84 7.75 7.01
CA ILE A 59 -3.43 7.75 5.66
C ILE A 59 -3.26 6.39 4.97
N THR A 60 -2.16 5.70 5.22
CA THR A 60 -1.93 4.35 4.67
C THR A 60 -2.99 3.37 5.17
N ARG A 61 -3.34 3.43 6.44
CA ARG A 61 -4.41 2.59 7.01
C ARG A 61 -5.75 2.86 6.32
N ILE A 62 -6.10 4.13 6.17
CA ILE A 62 -7.34 4.53 5.50
C ILE A 62 -7.33 4.05 4.05
N LEU A 63 -6.21 4.21 3.36
CA LEU A 63 -6.05 3.80 1.97
C LEU A 63 -6.21 2.28 1.79
N ILE A 64 -5.57 1.49 2.64
CA ILE A 64 -5.67 0.02 2.55
C ILE A 64 -7.12 -0.43 2.70
N ASN A 65 -7.85 0.16 3.65
CA ASN A 65 -9.27 -0.13 3.81
C ASN A 65 -10.07 0.26 2.56
N ALA A 66 -9.79 1.41 1.98
CA ALA A 66 -10.45 1.86 0.75
C ALA A 66 -10.16 0.91 -0.43
N CYS A 67 -8.93 0.42 -0.53
CA CYS A 67 -8.54 -0.55 -1.56
C CYS A 67 -9.33 -1.84 -1.44
N TYR A 68 -9.46 -2.39 -0.24
CA TYR A 68 -10.23 -3.60 -0.03
C TYR A 68 -11.73 -3.39 -0.27
N ASP A 69 -12.27 -2.22 0.09
CA ASP A 69 -13.65 -1.87 -0.23
C ASP A 69 -13.87 -1.82 -1.74
N THR A 70 -12.96 -1.19 -2.46
CA THR A 70 -12.99 -1.13 -3.93
C THR A 70 -12.95 -2.53 -4.53
N GLN A 71 -12.07 -3.37 -4.04
CA GLN A 71 -11.91 -4.74 -4.50
C GLN A 71 -13.20 -5.54 -4.32
N ARG A 72 -13.84 -5.42 -3.17
CA ARG A 72 -15.11 -6.12 -2.89
C ARG A 72 -16.22 -5.64 -3.81
N ARG A 73 -16.32 -4.34 -4.07
CA ARG A 73 -17.36 -3.78 -4.95
C ARG A 73 -17.21 -4.23 -6.39
N ARG A 74 -15.97 -4.30 -6.86
CA ARG A 74 -15.68 -4.66 -8.26
C ARG A 74 -15.89 -6.14 -8.52
N ARG A 75 -15.48 -7.01 -7.62
CA ARG A 75 -15.62 -8.49 -7.67
C ARG A 75 -15.35 -9.09 -9.04
N ARG A 76 -14.39 -8.58 -9.76
CA ARG A 76 -14.10 -9.07 -11.11
C ARG A 76 -12.63 -9.42 -11.24
N THR A 77 -12.37 -10.42 -12.09
CA THR A 77 -11.01 -10.68 -12.55
C THR A 77 -10.68 -9.57 -13.53
N VAL A 78 -9.73 -8.74 -13.18
CA VAL A 78 -9.27 -7.66 -14.04
C VAL A 78 -7.98 -8.14 -14.70
N PRO A 79 -7.87 -8.05 -16.05
CA PRO A 79 -6.61 -8.33 -16.71
C PRO A 79 -5.51 -7.46 -16.11
N LEU A 80 -4.30 -8.00 -16.02
CA LEU A 80 -3.17 -7.23 -15.54
C LEU A 80 -2.91 -6.08 -16.51
N ASP A 81 -3.13 -4.86 -16.04
CA ASP A 81 -2.75 -3.68 -16.80
C ASP A 81 -1.23 -3.58 -16.85
N GLU A 82 -0.72 -2.88 -17.85
CA GLU A 82 0.69 -2.55 -17.87
C GLU A 82 1.01 -1.74 -16.61
N VAL A 83 2.18 -2.01 -16.02
CA VAL A 83 2.62 -1.31 -14.82
C VAL A 83 2.81 0.16 -15.15
N PRO A 84 2.08 1.08 -14.50
CA PRO A 84 2.24 2.50 -14.74
C PRO A 84 3.68 2.96 -14.47
N GLU A 85 4.12 3.97 -15.20
CA GLU A 85 5.48 4.50 -15.06
C GLU A 85 5.80 4.89 -13.62
N ARG A 86 4.86 5.52 -12.92
CA ARG A 86 5.08 5.94 -11.53
C ARG A 86 5.26 4.77 -10.55
N VAL A 87 4.78 3.57 -10.91
CA VAL A 87 5.03 2.36 -10.14
C VAL A 87 6.34 1.72 -10.56
N ALA A 88 6.58 1.64 -11.88
CA ALA A 88 7.78 1.06 -12.43
C ALA A 88 9.05 1.78 -11.96
N ALA A 89 8.97 3.11 -11.76
CA ALA A 89 10.09 3.90 -11.28
C ALA A 89 10.56 3.51 -9.87
N SER A 90 9.68 2.93 -9.05
CA SER A 90 10.01 2.48 -7.70
C SER A 90 10.42 1.01 -7.64
N ALA A 91 10.23 0.27 -8.73
CA ALA A 91 10.57 -1.15 -8.83
C ALA A 91 11.56 -1.35 -9.98
N PRO A 92 12.86 -1.07 -9.75
CA PRO A 92 13.85 -1.09 -10.83
C PRO A 92 14.11 -2.47 -11.42
N ASP A 93 13.73 -3.55 -10.72
CA ASP A 93 13.93 -4.92 -11.18
C ASP A 93 12.59 -5.55 -11.57
N PRO A 94 12.34 -5.79 -12.87
CA PRO A 94 11.10 -6.44 -13.31
C PRO A 94 10.89 -7.84 -12.74
N ALA A 95 11.94 -8.61 -12.53
CA ALA A 95 11.83 -9.94 -11.94
C ALA A 95 11.33 -9.86 -10.49
N LEU A 96 11.84 -8.90 -9.73
CA LEU A 96 11.40 -8.65 -8.38
C LEU A 96 9.93 -8.22 -8.34
N ALA A 97 9.53 -7.34 -9.25
CA ALA A 97 8.15 -6.88 -9.33
C ALA A 97 7.19 -8.04 -9.60
N LEU A 98 7.55 -8.93 -10.53
CA LEU A 98 6.75 -10.12 -10.84
C LEU A 98 6.68 -11.07 -9.65
N ALA A 99 7.80 -11.29 -8.98
CA ALA A 99 7.86 -12.18 -7.82
C ALA A 99 7.01 -11.65 -6.66
N LEU A 100 7.05 -10.33 -6.40
CA LEU A 100 6.19 -9.70 -5.40
C LEU A 100 4.72 -9.86 -5.78
N ALA A 101 4.41 -9.69 -7.06
CA ALA A 101 3.05 -9.83 -7.56
C ALA A 101 2.47 -11.22 -7.33
N ALA A 102 3.31 -12.25 -7.32
CA ALA A 102 2.89 -13.63 -7.11
C ALA A 102 2.58 -13.96 -5.65
N LEU A 103 3.02 -13.11 -4.70
CA LEU A 103 2.75 -13.34 -3.29
C LEU A 103 1.30 -13.00 -2.93
N PRO A 104 0.70 -13.74 -1.97
CA PRO A 104 -0.60 -13.31 -1.44
C PRO A 104 -0.47 -11.96 -0.73
N ASP A 105 -1.58 -11.21 -0.68
CA ASP A 105 -1.62 -9.86 -0.09
C ASP A 105 -1.01 -9.81 1.30
N GLN A 106 -1.32 -10.80 2.14
CA GLN A 106 -0.84 -10.84 3.52
C GLN A 106 0.69 -10.87 3.62
N LEU A 107 1.35 -11.43 2.64
CA LEU A 107 2.82 -11.50 2.60
C LEU A 107 3.42 -10.35 1.81
N ARG A 108 2.75 -9.92 0.76
CA ARG A 108 3.25 -8.84 -0.10
C ARG A 108 3.20 -7.49 0.58
N LEU A 109 2.06 -7.13 1.22
CA LEU A 109 1.88 -5.80 1.80
C LEU A 109 2.92 -5.44 2.86
N PRO A 110 3.25 -6.32 3.82
CA PRO A 110 4.32 -6.01 4.77
C PRO A 110 5.66 -5.71 4.09
N LEU A 111 5.99 -6.44 3.03
CA LEU A 111 7.23 -6.21 2.28
C LEU A 111 7.21 -4.87 1.56
N VAL A 112 6.08 -4.54 0.92
CA VAL A 112 5.93 -3.26 0.22
C VAL A 112 6.06 -2.10 1.20
N LEU A 113 5.36 -2.14 2.33
CA LEU A 113 5.38 -1.05 3.30
C LEU A 113 6.77 -0.85 3.91
N CYS A 114 7.45 -1.92 4.27
CA CYS A 114 8.74 -1.82 4.95
C CYS A 114 9.91 -1.58 3.99
N TYR A 115 9.96 -2.29 2.87
CA TYR A 115 11.12 -2.24 1.99
C TYR A 115 10.96 -1.29 0.80
N SER A 116 9.77 -1.15 0.25
CA SER A 116 9.54 -0.18 -0.83
C SER A 116 9.27 1.21 -0.29
N GLU A 117 8.47 1.32 0.78
CA GLU A 117 8.04 2.62 1.30
C GLU A 117 8.78 3.06 2.56
N GLY A 118 9.69 2.25 3.07
CA GLY A 118 10.57 2.64 4.17
C GLY A 118 9.89 2.77 5.53
N MET A 119 8.76 2.13 5.74
CA MET A 119 8.11 2.13 7.04
C MET A 119 8.84 1.24 8.03
N SER A 120 8.88 1.65 9.30
CA SER A 120 9.33 0.78 10.37
C SER A 120 8.36 -0.39 10.55
N TYR A 121 8.78 -1.44 11.23
CA TYR A 121 7.89 -2.57 11.52
C TYR A 121 6.69 -2.11 12.35
N GLU A 122 6.90 -1.22 13.30
CA GLU A 122 5.83 -0.67 14.14
C GLU A 122 4.83 0.14 13.30
N GLU A 123 5.32 0.97 12.38
CA GLU A 123 4.46 1.74 11.49
C GLU A 123 3.65 0.85 10.55
N ALA A 124 4.30 -0.14 9.95
CA ALA A 124 3.63 -1.07 9.04
C ALA A 124 2.59 -1.92 9.78
N ALA A 125 2.91 -2.39 10.98
CA ALA A 125 1.98 -3.15 11.80
C ALA A 125 0.75 -2.31 12.16
N ASP A 126 0.96 -1.04 12.52
CA ASP A 126 -0.12 -0.13 12.81
C ASP A 126 -0.99 0.14 11.58
N ALA A 127 -0.38 0.38 10.42
CA ALA A 127 -1.10 0.58 9.17
C ALA A 127 -1.95 -0.63 8.79
N LEU A 128 -1.45 -1.83 9.05
CA LEU A 128 -2.14 -3.09 8.74
C LEU A 128 -3.06 -3.57 9.88
N ARG A 129 -3.03 -2.91 11.02
CA ARG A 129 -3.80 -3.27 12.24
C ARG A 129 -3.52 -4.68 12.72
N ILE A 130 -2.26 -5.04 12.77
CA ILE A 130 -1.79 -6.33 13.28
C ILE A 130 -0.70 -6.12 14.32
N PRO A 131 -0.48 -7.07 15.23
CA PRO A 131 0.66 -7.00 16.14
C PRO A 131 1.99 -7.04 15.38
N VAL A 132 3.02 -6.41 15.94
CA VAL A 132 4.37 -6.40 15.34
C VAL A 132 4.90 -7.82 15.18
N SER A 133 4.63 -8.70 16.14
CA SER A 133 5.05 -10.10 16.05
C SER A 133 4.45 -10.81 14.86
N THR A 134 3.17 -10.53 14.55
CA THR A 134 2.51 -11.07 13.36
C THR A 134 3.15 -10.52 12.09
N LEU A 135 3.45 -9.22 12.09
CA LEU A 135 4.13 -8.60 10.95
C LEU A 135 5.48 -9.25 10.69
N ARG A 136 6.29 -9.45 11.73
CA ARG A 136 7.61 -10.09 11.60
C ARG A 136 7.50 -11.48 10.98
N GLY A 137 6.52 -12.25 11.43
CA GLY A 137 6.28 -13.58 10.87
C GLY A 137 5.91 -13.54 9.39
N ARG A 138 5.05 -12.59 9.03
CA ARG A 138 4.65 -12.41 7.63
C ARG A 138 5.81 -11.96 6.76
N ILE A 139 6.65 -11.06 7.25
CA ILE A 139 7.85 -10.63 6.52
C ILE A 139 8.80 -11.80 6.31
N HIS A 140 9.02 -12.59 7.35
CA HIS A 140 9.90 -13.76 7.23
C HIS A 140 9.39 -14.75 6.19
N ARG A 141 8.11 -15.10 6.25
CA ARG A 141 7.49 -16.01 5.27
C ARG A 141 7.46 -15.38 3.87
N GLY A 142 7.21 -14.09 3.80
CA GLY A 142 7.20 -13.37 2.52
C GLY A 142 8.56 -13.39 1.85
N LYS A 143 9.62 -13.12 2.60
CA LYS A 143 10.99 -13.17 2.07
C LYS A 143 11.36 -14.58 1.59
N ASP A 144 10.98 -15.59 2.36
CA ASP A 144 11.26 -16.98 2.01
C ASP A 144 10.56 -17.36 0.71
N GLN A 145 9.29 -17.02 0.59
CA GLN A 145 8.52 -17.30 -0.63
C GLN A 145 9.01 -16.48 -1.82
N LEU A 146 9.38 -15.23 -1.59
CA LEU A 146 9.94 -14.36 -2.63
C LEU A 146 11.23 -14.96 -3.19
N ARG A 147 12.09 -15.48 -2.32
CA ARG A 147 13.32 -16.15 -2.75
C ARG A 147 13.00 -17.35 -3.63
N LYS A 148 12.01 -18.16 -3.26
CA LYS A 148 11.58 -19.31 -4.05
C LYS A 148 11.07 -18.90 -5.43
N GLU A 149 10.29 -17.82 -5.49
CA GLU A 149 9.78 -17.30 -6.76
C GLU A 149 10.93 -16.82 -7.67
N LEU A 150 11.93 -16.15 -7.12
CA LEU A 150 13.08 -15.69 -7.88
C LEU A 150 13.95 -16.84 -8.34
N ASP A 151 14.11 -17.86 -7.52
CA ASP A 151 14.95 -19.05 -7.85
C ASP A 151 14.25 -19.94 -8.88
N ALA A 152 12.93 -19.87 -9.02
CA ALA A 152 12.17 -20.69 -9.96
C ALA A 152 12.37 -20.27 -11.42
N GLU A 153 13.00 -19.12 -11.65
CA GLU A 153 13.36 -18.66 -13.00
C GLU A 153 14.76 -19.23 -13.40
#